data_635d058591652e747b46976ae4de68cb
#
_entry.id   635d058591652e747b46976ae4de68cb
#
_cell.length_a   1.000
_cell.length_b   1.000
_cell.length_c   1.000
_cell.angle_alpha   90.00
_cell.angle_beta   90.00
_cell.angle_gamma   90.00
#
_symmetry.space_group_name_H-M   'P 1'
#
loop_
_entity.id
_entity.type
_entity.pdbx_description
1 polymer ?
#
loop_
_entity_poly.entity_id
_entity_poly.type
_entity_poly.pdbx_seq_one_letter_code
_entity_poly.pdbx_strand_id
1 'polypeptide(L)'
;MMTKDDYQHFVCIVAGDNPEELMKPYDRREEEEPYVRYHYKDAAKIKEKYIELYEGILNSDEETIDKEELEDIVNDLKEMTVEEFYEELTEGLTIDDETGDAISTENRQGMFSYYELGKWLSVPFLLKGGREVFQAKKSDINWDKIHLGGGDIYRKTWEMVMEGVEPSTDYEKTIYDNMKDKETYFKKFETKENYVVSNTAFWGYAFLSEKTGWVDASDTNDQFIWMAEYYNMFIKNLPDDTLLTIYECKK
;
A
#
# COMPACT_ATOMS: atom_id res chain seq x y z
N MET A 1 8.54 15.51 -2.15
CA MET A 1 8.96 14.48 -3.12
C MET A 1 9.17 13.24 -2.30
N MET A 2 8.31 12.23 -2.44
CA MET A 2 8.46 10.96 -1.69
C MET A 2 9.68 10.24 -2.26
N THR A 3 10.54 9.73 -1.39
CA THR A 3 11.73 8.96 -1.79
C THR A 3 11.35 7.52 -2.14
N LYS A 4 12.24 6.78 -2.79
CA LYS A 4 12.02 5.36 -3.14
C LYS A 4 11.67 4.50 -1.89
N ASP A 5 12.12 4.93 -0.70
CA ASP A 5 11.82 4.28 0.59
C ASP A 5 10.38 4.57 1.09
N ASP A 6 9.76 5.67 0.65
CA ASP A 6 8.40 6.04 1.09
C ASP A 6 7.32 5.11 0.49
N TYR A 7 7.59 4.45 -0.66
CA TYR A 7 6.68 3.47 -1.28
C TYR A 7 6.64 2.12 -0.57
N GLN A 8 7.52 1.89 0.40
CA GLN A 8 7.56 0.65 1.16
C GLN A 8 6.68 0.67 2.42
N HIS A 9 6.21 1.86 2.83
CA HIS A 9 5.38 2.03 4.03
C HIS A 9 3.89 2.01 3.67
N PHE A 10 3.11 1.36 4.52
CA PHE A 10 1.66 1.32 4.38
C PHE A 10 0.97 1.20 5.73
N VAL A 11 -0.33 1.52 5.77
CA VAL A 11 -1.16 1.44 6.97
C VAL A 11 -1.97 0.16 6.96
N CYS A 12 -1.88 -0.61 8.06
CA CYS A 12 -2.73 -1.76 8.34
C CYS A 12 -3.64 -1.47 9.54
N ILE A 13 -4.95 -1.70 9.39
CA ILE A 13 -5.89 -1.62 10.50
C ILE A 13 -6.21 -3.02 10.97
N VAL A 14 -5.95 -3.28 12.25
CA VAL A 14 -6.16 -4.58 12.89
C VAL A 14 -7.36 -4.51 13.81
N ALA A 15 -8.30 -5.46 13.68
CA ALA A 15 -9.49 -5.58 14.49
C ALA A 15 -9.42 -6.84 15.36
N GLY A 16 -9.25 -6.67 16.66
CA GLY A 16 -9.18 -7.78 17.65
C GLY A 16 -8.45 -7.38 18.92
N ASP A 17 -8.63 -8.15 20.00
CA ASP A 17 -8.11 -7.84 21.33
C ASP A 17 -6.59 -8.02 21.45
N ASN A 18 -6.00 -8.88 20.61
CA ASN A 18 -4.56 -9.17 20.59
C ASN A 18 -3.96 -8.83 19.22
N PRO A 19 -3.87 -7.55 18.85
CA PRO A 19 -3.48 -7.15 17.50
C PRO A 19 -2.06 -7.61 17.11
N GLU A 20 -1.12 -7.69 18.04
CA GLU A 20 0.24 -8.18 17.78
C GLU A 20 0.25 -9.68 17.44
N GLU A 21 -0.54 -10.49 18.14
CA GLU A 21 -0.67 -11.92 17.82
C GLU A 21 -1.32 -12.15 16.46
N LEU A 22 -2.27 -11.29 16.07
CA LEU A 22 -2.86 -11.32 14.74
C LEU A 22 -1.86 -10.93 13.64
N MET A 23 -0.96 -9.98 13.91
CA MET A 23 0.06 -9.54 12.96
C MET A 23 1.16 -10.59 12.75
N LYS A 24 1.51 -11.33 13.79
CA LYS A 24 2.64 -12.26 13.81
C LYS A 24 2.69 -13.25 12.62
N PRO A 25 1.62 -13.93 12.19
CA PRO A 25 1.64 -14.84 11.04
C PRO A 25 2.03 -14.17 9.71
N TYR A 26 1.96 -12.84 9.63
CA TYR A 26 2.22 -12.05 8.43
C TYR A 26 3.55 -11.27 8.50
N ASP A 27 4.32 -11.46 9.57
CA ASP A 27 5.65 -10.87 9.72
C ASP A 27 6.68 -11.74 8.98
N ARG A 28 7.40 -11.17 8.02
CA ARG A 28 8.46 -11.87 7.27
C ARG A 28 9.61 -12.36 8.14
N ARG A 29 9.79 -11.75 9.33
CA ARG A 29 10.86 -12.13 10.27
C ARG A 29 10.55 -13.40 11.07
N GLU A 30 9.29 -13.85 11.07
CA GLU A 30 8.93 -15.14 11.65
C GLU A 30 9.48 -16.26 10.74
N GLU A 31 10.31 -17.13 11.28
CA GLU A 31 10.91 -18.21 10.52
C GLU A 31 9.95 -19.39 10.36
N GLU A 32 9.92 -19.97 9.16
CA GLU A 32 9.27 -21.24 8.86
C GLU A 32 10.29 -22.38 8.81
N GLU A 33 9.81 -23.63 8.79
CA GLU A 33 10.63 -24.78 8.46
C GLU A 33 11.27 -24.58 7.07
N PRO A 34 12.55 -24.94 6.90
CA PRO A 34 13.25 -24.77 5.63
C PRO A 34 12.47 -25.35 4.45
N TYR A 35 12.35 -24.58 3.38
CA TYR A 35 11.69 -24.99 2.14
C TYR A 35 12.48 -24.55 0.92
N VAL A 36 12.32 -25.28 -0.19
CA VAL A 36 12.91 -24.88 -1.47
C VAL A 36 12.16 -23.65 -2.00
N ARG A 37 12.85 -22.53 -2.10
CA ARG A 37 12.32 -21.28 -2.66
C ARG A 37 12.45 -21.24 -4.16
N TYR A 38 13.61 -21.64 -4.69
CA TYR A 38 13.90 -21.73 -6.11
C TYR A 38 14.63 -23.03 -6.43
N HIS A 39 14.10 -23.78 -7.40
CA HIS A 39 14.81 -24.93 -7.95
C HIS A 39 15.82 -24.47 -9.01
N TYR A 40 17.07 -24.90 -8.91
CA TYR A 40 18.09 -24.59 -9.90
C TYR A 40 17.68 -24.98 -11.32
N LYS A 41 17.06 -26.15 -11.49
CA LYS A 41 16.54 -26.63 -12.78
C LYS A 41 15.53 -25.69 -13.46
N ASP A 42 14.87 -24.82 -12.71
CA ASP A 42 13.88 -23.87 -13.21
C ASP A 42 14.47 -22.47 -13.50
N ALA A 43 15.76 -22.25 -13.20
CA ALA A 43 16.44 -20.96 -13.30
C ALA A 43 16.30 -20.32 -14.69
N ALA A 44 16.52 -21.10 -15.77
CA ALA A 44 16.38 -20.60 -17.14
C ALA A 44 14.95 -20.09 -17.44
N LYS A 45 13.94 -20.83 -16.99
CA LYS A 45 12.54 -20.47 -17.17
C LYS A 45 12.15 -19.25 -16.35
N ILE A 46 12.71 -19.12 -15.14
CA ILE A 46 12.48 -17.94 -14.28
C ILE A 46 13.10 -16.72 -14.95
N LYS A 47 14.35 -16.80 -15.43
CA LYS A 47 15.02 -15.74 -16.16
C LYS A 47 14.20 -15.25 -17.37
N GLU A 48 13.69 -16.18 -18.20
CA GLU A 48 12.85 -15.86 -19.34
C GLU A 48 11.59 -15.09 -18.94
N LYS A 49 10.92 -15.50 -17.85
CA LYS A 49 9.76 -14.77 -17.32
C LYS A 49 10.09 -13.35 -16.82
N TYR A 50 11.26 -13.13 -16.23
CA TYR A 50 11.69 -11.80 -15.83
C TYR A 50 11.91 -10.91 -17.06
N ILE A 51 12.55 -11.42 -18.11
CA ILE A 51 12.72 -10.70 -19.37
C ILE A 51 11.36 -10.35 -19.98
N GLU A 52 10.45 -11.32 -20.10
CA GLU A 52 9.09 -11.09 -20.61
C GLU A 52 8.32 -10.04 -19.80
N LEU A 53 8.44 -10.08 -18.47
CA LEU A 53 7.79 -9.11 -17.59
C LEU A 53 8.31 -7.70 -17.84
N TYR A 54 9.62 -7.50 -17.85
CA TYR A 54 10.21 -6.18 -18.04
C TYR A 54 10.02 -5.66 -19.46
N GLU A 55 10.06 -6.52 -20.47
CA GLU A 55 9.69 -6.14 -21.85
C GLU A 55 8.21 -5.74 -21.96
N GLY A 56 7.32 -6.42 -21.23
CA GLY A 56 5.91 -6.05 -21.14
C GLY A 56 5.71 -4.67 -20.54
N ILE A 57 6.43 -4.35 -19.47
CA ILE A 57 6.40 -3.02 -18.83
C ILE A 57 6.97 -1.96 -19.78
N LEU A 58 8.10 -2.24 -20.42
CA LEU A 58 8.75 -1.33 -21.38
C LEU A 58 7.83 -0.94 -22.54
N ASN A 59 7.01 -1.89 -23.01
CA ASN A 59 6.06 -1.69 -24.09
C ASN A 59 4.71 -1.12 -23.62
N SER A 60 4.54 -0.87 -22.33
CA SER A 60 3.34 -0.22 -21.80
C SER A 60 3.36 1.28 -22.05
N ASP A 61 2.15 1.90 -22.07
CA ASP A 61 1.99 3.34 -22.25
C ASP A 61 2.15 4.13 -20.91
N GLU A 62 2.73 3.51 -19.87
CA GLU A 62 2.93 4.19 -18.59
C GLU A 62 4.03 5.24 -18.69
N GLU A 63 3.65 6.53 -18.61
CA GLU A 63 4.55 7.69 -18.67
C GLU A 63 5.44 7.87 -17.43
N THR A 64 5.19 7.11 -16.35
CA THR A 64 5.88 7.27 -15.05
C THR A 64 7.15 6.44 -14.91
N ILE A 65 7.45 5.59 -15.89
CA ILE A 65 8.57 4.65 -15.85
C ILE A 65 9.74 5.22 -16.61
N ASP A 66 10.94 5.17 -16.02
CA ASP A 66 12.20 5.46 -16.70
C ASP A 66 12.50 4.31 -17.67
N LYS A 67 12.17 4.54 -18.94
CA LYS A 67 12.34 3.52 -19.99
C LYS A 67 13.80 3.23 -20.29
N GLU A 68 14.71 4.21 -20.12
CA GLU A 68 16.14 4.02 -20.35
C GLU A 68 16.73 3.07 -19.28
N GLU A 69 16.43 3.29 -18.01
CA GLU A 69 16.83 2.38 -16.92
C GLU A 69 16.27 0.96 -17.13
N LEU A 70 15.02 0.86 -17.60
CA LEU A 70 14.38 -0.43 -17.82
C LEU A 70 14.96 -1.19 -19.03
N GLU A 71 15.33 -0.48 -20.10
CA GLU A 71 16.04 -1.07 -21.26
C GLU A 71 17.39 -1.64 -20.84
N ASP A 72 18.14 -0.94 -19.99
CA ASP A 72 19.42 -1.43 -19.44
C ASP A 72 19.21 -2.71 -18.64
N ILE A 73 18.22 -2.77 -17.74
CA ILE A 73 17.89 -3.98 -16.98
C ILE A 73 17.56 -5.16 -17.91
N VAL A 74 16.75 -4.94 -18.95
CA VAL A 74 16.40 -6.00 -19.91
C VAL A 74 17.62 -6.50 -20.67
N ASN A 75 18.52 -5.59 -21.07
CA ASN A 75 19.74 -5.95 -21.77
C ASN A 75 20.69 -6.74 -20.86
N ASP A 76 20.91 -6.29 -19.63
CA ASP A 76 21.72 -7.01 -18.63
C ASP A 76 21.19 -8.42 -18.37
N LEU A 77 19.87 -8.55 -18.17
CA LEU A 77 19.23 -9.86 -18.01
C LEU A 77 19.43 -10.77 -19.25
N LYS A 78 19.41 -10.24 -20.47
CA LYS A 78 19.63 -11.04 -21.68
C LYS A 78 21.09 -11.50 -21.84
N GLU A 79 22.04 -10.64 -21.47
CA GLU A 79 23.48 -10.91 -21.57
C GLU A 79 23.97 -11.89 -20.48
N MET A 80 23.38 -11.85 -19.29
CA MET A 80 23.71 -12.69 -18.16
C MET A 80 23.55 -14.18 -18.47
N THR A 81 24.42 -15.04 -18.02
CA THR A 81 24.22 -16.50 -18.07
C THR A 81 23.10 -16.95 -17.12
N VAL A 82 22.64 -18.19 -17.24
CA VAL A 82 21.63 -18.75 -16.31
C VAL A 82 22.20 -18.87 -14.90
N GLU A 83 23.47 -19.25 -14.79
CA GLU A 83 24.21 -19.38 -13.55
C GLU A 83 24.33 -18.03 -12.83
N GLU A 84 24.79 -16.99 -13.52
CA GLU A 84 24.90 -15.62 -12.98
C GLU A 84 23.53 -15.10 -12.53
N PHE A 85 22.49 -15.28 -13.35
CA PHE A 85 21.14 -14.92 -12.98
C PHE A 85 20.67 -15.66 -11.71
N TYR A 86 20.96 -16.96 -11.61
CA TYR A 86 20.56 -17.74 -10.44
C TYR A 86 21.30 -17.30 -9.18
N GLU A 87 22.60 -16.99 -9.27
CA GLU A 87 23.39 -16.45 -8.16
C GLU A 87 22.80 -15.14 -7.65
N GLU A 88 22.43 -14.21 -8.54
CA GLU A 88 21.78 -12.95 -8.16
C GLU A 88 20.38 -13.17 -7.56
N LEU A 89 19.56 -14.04 -8.18
CA LEU A 89 18.22 -14.35 -7.70
C LEU A 89 18.22 -14.95 -6.29
N THR A 90 19.27 -15.67 -5.95
CA THR A 90 19.38 -16.44 -4.70
C THR A 90 20.33 -15.80 -3.70
N GLU A 91 20.75 -14.56 -3.94
CA GLU A 91 21.62 -13.83 -3.01
C GLU A 91 21.03 -13.83 -1.59
N GLY A 92 21.82 -14.24 -0.61
CA GLY A 92 21.41 -14.32 0.79
C GLY A 92 20.63 -15.59 1.18
N LEU A 93 20.32 -16.48 0.24
CA LEU A 93 19.71 -17.79 0.52
C LEU A 93 20.78 -18.87 0.73
N THR A 94 20.39 -19.94 1.42
CA THR A 94 21.24 -21.14 1.55
C THR A 94 21.07 -22.01 0.32
N ILE A 95 22.17 -22.40 -0.33
CA ILE A 95 22.13 -23.32 -1.47
C ILE A 95 22.38 -24.75 -0.96
N ASP A 96 21.52 -25.67 -1.36
CA ASP A 96 21.68 -27.09 -1.11
C ASP A 96 22.81 -27.67 -1.99
N ASP A 97 23.83 -28.23 -1.38
CA ASP A 97 25.04 -28.70 -2.08
C ASP A 97 24.79 -29.89 -3.04
N GLU A 98 23.71 -30.65 -2.85
CA GLU A 98 23.39 -31.82 -3.67
C GLU A 98 22.53 -31.47 -4.90
N THR A 99 21.56 -30.58 -4.71
CA THR A 99 20.56 -30.26 -5.74
C THR A 99 20.83 -28.92 -6.43
N GLY A 100 21.57 -28.01 -5.78
CA GLY A 100 21.76 -26.63 -6.19
C GLY A 100 20.52 -25.75 -5.92
N ASP A 101 19.51 -26.28 -5.23
CA ASP A 101 18.29 -25.57 -4.94
C ASP A 101 18.50 -24.52 -3.83
N ALA A 102 17.86 -23.37 -3.95
CA ALA A 102 17.89 -22.31 -2.95
C ALA A 102 16.84 -22.55 -1.85
N ILE A 103 17.30 -22.62 -0.62
CA ILE A 103 16.51 -22.89 0.58
C ILE A 103 16.24 -21.58 1.32
N SER A 104 15.00 -21.39 1.78
CA SER A 104 14.59 -20.26 2.61
C SER A 104 13.88 -20.74 3.87
N THR A 105 13.99 -19.98 4.94
CA THR A 105 13.18 -20.07 6.16
C THR A 105 12.23 -18.85 6.29
N GLU A 106 12.22 -17.96 5.29
CA GLU A 106 11.38 -16.77 5.30
C GLU A 106 9.89 -17.15 5.32
N ASN A 107 9.12 -16.47 6.15
CA ASN A 107 7.68 -16.68 6.21
C ASN A 107 7.01 -16.40 4.87
N ARG A 108 6.45 -17.46 4.24
CA ARG A 108 5.76 -17.37 2.94
C ARG A 108 4.47 -16.54 2.96
N GLN A 109 3.87 -16.37 4.13
CA GLN A 109 2.71 -15.51 4.36
C GLN A 109 3.13 -14.08 4.74
N GLY A 110 4.43 -13.80 4.81
CA GLY A 110 4.97 -12.52 5.25
C GLY A 110 4.55 -11.37 4.33
N MET A 111 3.85 -10.40 4.89
CA MET A 111 3.36 -9.21 4.20
C MET A 111 4.17 -7.96 4.51
N PHE A 112 4.92 -7.97 5.60
CA PHE A 112 5.77 -6.86 6.06
C PHE A 112 7.00 -7.39 6.80
N SER A 113 8.06 -6.58 6.82
CA SER A 113 9.32 -6.85 7.55
C SER A 113 9.44 -6.04 8.84
N TYR A 114 8.58 -5.05 9.04
CA TYR A 114 8.55 -4.19 10.22
C TYR A 114 7.16 -3.59 10.41
N TYR A 115 6.74 -3.40 11.65
CA TYR A 115 5.53 -2.65 11.99
C TYR A 115 5.68 -1.92 13.33
N GLU A 116 4.96 -0.81 13.47
CA GLU A 116 4.87 -0.05 14.71
C GLU A 116 3.50 0.60 14.87
N LEU A 117 3.12 0.88 16.12
CA LEU A 117 1.84 1.51 16.46
C LEU A 117 1.85 2.97 15.98
N GLY A 118 1.09 3.26 14.96
CA GLY A 118 0.87 4.58 14.37
C GLY A 118 2.12 5.45 14.18
N LYS A 119 2.29 6.06 13.05
CA LYS A 119 3.39 6.98 12.77
C LYS A 119 2.99 8.05 11.75
N TRP A 120 3.89 8.43 10.88
CA TRP A 120 3.78 9.61 9.99
C TRP A 120 2.70 9.46 8.91
N LEU A 121 2.47 8.23 8.38
CA LEU A 121 1.45 7.97 7.36
C LEU A 121 0.08 7.70 7.96
N SER A 122 0.03 7.40 9.26
CA SER A 122 -1.19 6.97 9.94
C SER A 122 -2.01 8.17 10.40
N VAL A 123 -3.26 8.23 9.98
CA VAL A 123 -4.24 9.16 10.52
C VAL A 123 -4.81 8.54 11.80
N PRO A 124 -4.62 9.16 12.98
CA PRO A 124 -5.09 8.62 14.24
C PRO A 124 -6.63 8.58 14.31
N PHE A 125 -7.17 7.69 15.12
CA PHE A 125 -8.57 7.74 15.51
C PHE A 125 -8.85 8.98 16.37
N LEU A 126 -9.86 9.75 16.01
CA LEU A 126 -10.39 10.80 16.85
C LEU A 126 -11.45 10.21 17.79
N LEU A 127 -11.22 10.24 19.09
CA LEU A 127 -12.19 9.80 20.09
C LEU A 127 -13.35 10.80 20.24
N LYS A 128 -14.50 10.34 20.74
CA LYS A 128 -15.66 11.19 21.08
C LYS A 128 -15.29 12.30 22.07
N GLY A 129 -14.28 12.07 22.93
CA GLY A 129 -13.71 13.05 23.85
C GLY A 129 -12.69 14.04 23.23
N GLY A 130 -12.42 13.96 21.93
CA GLY A 130 -11.53 14.86 21.19
C GLY A 130 -10.04 14.49 21.25
N ARG A 131 -9.67 13.39 21.90
CA ARG A 131 -8.29 12.87 21.93
C ARG A 131 -8.00 12.02 20.71
N GLU A 132 -6.80 12.14 20.16
CA GLU A 132 -6.28 11.30 19.08
C GLU A 132 -5.49 10.11 19.63
N VAL A 133 -5.72 8.92 19.06
CA VAL A 133 -5.05 7.66 19.46
C VAL A 133 -4.91 6.73 18.26
N PHE A 134 -3.98 5.78 18.32
CA PHE A 134 -3.82 4.75 17.30
C PHE A 134 -4.45 3.39 17.69
N GLN A 135 -5.04 3.33 18.88
CA GLN A 135 -5.77 2.15 19.34
C GLN A 135 -6.98 2.59 20.17
N ALA A 136 -8.15 2.08 19.83
CA ALA A 136 -9.40 2.36 20.54
C ALA A 136 -10.46 1.31 20.28
N LYS A 137 -11.44 1.21 21.18
CA LYS A 137 -12.67 0.49 20.87
C LYS A 137 -13.46 1.23 19.81
N LYS A 138 -14.07 0.48 18.90
CA LYS A 138 -14.89 1.05 17.81
C LYS A 138 -15.93 2.04 18.34
N SER A 139 -16.58 1.74 19.46
CA SER A 139 -17.60 2.59 20.11
C SER A 139 -17.08 3.94 20.61
N ASP A 140 -15.78 4.06 20.90
CA ASP A 140 -15.17 5.27 21.46
C ASP A 140 -14.75 6.27 20.36
N ILE A 141 -14.67 5.78 19.12
CA ILE A 141 -14.24 6.56 17.95
C ILE A 141 -15.39 7.45 17.47
N ASN A 142 -15.04 8.69 17.11
CA ASN A 142 -15.96 9.66 16.56
C ASN A 142 -16.04 9.54 15.03
N TRP A 143 -16.73 8.50 14.57
CA TRP A 143 -16.86 8.21 13.14
C TRP A 143 -17.48 9.34 12.34
N ASP A 144 -18.44 10.07 12.91
CA ASP A 144 -19.07 11.21 12.23
C ASP A 144 -18.04 12.27 11.83
N LYS A 145 -17.08 12.58 12.72
CA LYS A 145 -16.01 13.53 12.41
C LYS A 145 -14.97 12.98 11.45
N ILE A 146 -14.67 11.69 11.53
CA ILE A 146 -13.71 11.03 10.62
C ILE A 146 -14.28 11.05 9.20
N HIS A 147 -15.57 10.75 9.01
CA HIS A 147 -16.21 10.73 7.68
C HIS A 147 -16.63 12.10 7.15
N LEU A 148 -16.87 13.09 8.03
CA LEU A 148 -17.30 14.44 7.62
C LEU A 148 -16.10 15.39 7.39
N GLY A 149 -14.88 14.97 7.66
CA GLY A 149 -13.71 15.83 7.67
C GLY A 149 -13.33 16.44 6.33
N GLY A 150 -13.87 17.60 6.01
CA GLY A 150 -13.34 18.46 4.95
C GLY A 150 -13.76 18.15 3.52
N GLY A 151 -14.68 17.21 3.28
CA GLY A 151 -15.13 16.84 1.92
C GLY A 151 -15.54 18.02 1.05
N ASP A 152 -16.19 19.03 1.63
CA ASP A 152 -16.63 20.23 0.91
C ASP A 152 -15.45 21.06 0.37
N ILE A 153 -14.36 21.18 1.12
CA ILE A 153 -13.20 21.95 0.67
C ILE A 153 -12.46 21.25 -0.48
N TYR A 154 -12.34 19.93 -0.45
CA TYR A 154 -11.74 19.18 -1.56
C TYR A 154 -12.61 19.25 -2.81
N ARG A 155 -13.92 19.12 -2.68
CA ARG A 155 -14.87 19.29 -3.78
C ARG A 155 -14.72 20.66 -4.43
N LYS A 156 -14.73 21.73 -3.63
CA LYS A 156 -14.53 23.10 -4.10
C LYS A 156 -13.16 23.32 -4.74
N THR A 157 -12.11 22.71 -4.17
CA THR A 157 -10.76 22.81 -4.76
C THR A 157 -10.74 22.21 -6.16
N TRP A 158 -11.35 21.05 -6.35
CA TRP A 158 -11.50 20.46 -7.68
C TRP A 158 -12.28 21.38 -8.64
N GLU A 159 -13.42 21.88 -8.20
CA GLU A 159 -14.27 22.79 -8.98
C GLU A 159 -13.50 24.04 -9.43
N MET A 160 -12.73 24.65 -8.54
CA MET A 160 -11.92 25.82 -8.87
C MET A 160 -10.80 25.50 -9.89
N VAL A 161 -10.06 24.39 -9.69
CA VAL A 161 -8.88 24.08 -10.50
C VAL A 161 -9.24 23.40 -11.82
N MET A 162 -10.19 22.47 -11.81
CA MET A 162 -10.50 21.62 -12.97
C MET A 162 -11.72 22.08 -13.75
N GLU A 163 -12.67 22.77 -13.10
CA GLU A 163 -13.93 23.20 -13.72
C GLU A 163 -13.99 24.75 -13.89
N GLY A 164 -12.97 25.46 -13.41
CA GLY A 164 -12.87 26.92 -13.58
C GLY A 164 -13.87 27.73 -12.76
N VAL A 165 -14.36 27.19 -11.65
CA VAL A 165 -15.27 27.91 -10.74
C VAL A 165 -14.47 28.96 -9.97
N GLU A 166 -14.93 30.22 -10.00
CA GLU A 166 -14.28 31.32 -9.29
C GLU A 166 -14.37 31.14 -7.76
N PRO A 167 -13.28 31.38 -7.02
CA PRO A 167 -13.31 31.34 -5.56
C PRO A 167 -14.24 32.43 -4.99
N SER A 168 -15.06 32.05 -4.04
CA SER A 168 -16.09 32.92 -3.45
C SER A 168 -15.67 33.55 -2.12
N THR A 169 -14.59 33.06 -1.50
CA THR A 169 -14.07 33.57 -0.22
C THR A 169 -12.56 33.77 -0.29
N ASP A 170 -12.00 34.57 0.61
CA ASP A 170 -10.54 34.77 0.73
C ASP A 170 -9.81 33.44 1.02
N TYR A 171 -10.43 32.54 1.77
CA TYR A 171 -9.91 31.23 2.05
C TYR A 171 -9.85 30.35 0.78
N GLU A 172 -10.93 30.30 0.01
CA GLU A 172 -10.98 29.59 -1.28
C GLU A 172 -9.96 30.16 -2.27
N LYS A 173 -9.81 31.50 -2.30
CA LYS A 173 -8.81 32.17 -3.14
C LYS A 173 -7.39 31.75 -2.77
N THR A 174 -7.08 31.67 -1.49
CA THR A 174 -5.77 31.22 -1.00
C THR A 174 -5.49 29.77 -1.46
N ILE A 175 -6.48 28.88 -1.35
CA ILE A 175 -6.36 27.49 -1.82
C ILE A 175 -6.16 27.46 -3.34
N TYR A 176 -6.98 28.19 -4.09
CA TYR A 176 -6.88 28.27 -5.55
C TYR A 176 -5.49 28.75 -5.99
N ASP A 177 -4.98 29.83 -5.41
CA ASP A 177 -3.66 30.38 -5.74
C ASP A 177 -2.51 29.37 -5.50
N ASN A 178 -2.68 28.48 -4.52
CA ASN A 178 -1.70 27.42 -4.24
C ASN A 178 -1.84 26.18 -5.13
N MET A 179 -3.01 25.98 -5.77
CA MET A 179 -3.35 24.74 -6.47
C MET A 179 -3.61 24.92 -7.97
N LYS A 180 -3.83 26.15 -8.49
CA LYS A 180 -4.19 26.42 -9.88
C LYS A 180 -3.23 25.86 -10.94
N ASP A 181 -1.94 25.77 -10.60
CA ASP A 181 -0.91 25.26 -11.51
C ASP A 181 -0.69 23.74 -11.39
N LYS A 182 -1.57 23.05 -10.66
CA LYS A 182 -1.47 21.61 -10.39
C LYS A 182 -2.50 20.76 -11.13
N GLU A 183 -2.99 21.22 -12.29
CA GLU A 183 -3.99 20.48 -13.08
C GLU A 183 -3.57 19.06 -13.39
N THR A 184 -2.29 18.84 -13.74
CA THR A 184 -1.75 17.50 -13.98
C THR A 184 -1.82 16.60 -12.74
N TYR A 185 -1.63 17.16 -11.54
CA TYR A 185 -1.80 16.42 -10.30
C TYR A 185 -3.25 15.95 -10.10
N PHE A 186 -4.24 16.78 -10.47
CA PHE A 186 -5.66 16.43 -10.34
C PHE A 186 -6.09 15.35 -11.33
N LYS A 187 -5.52 15.34 -12.54
CA LYS A 187 -5.85 14.37 -13.59
C LYS A 187 -5.65 12.91 -13.17
N LYS A 188 -4.71 12.63 -12.27
CA LYS A 188 -4.48 11.27 -11.76
C LYS A 188 -5.66 10.66 -11.01
N PHE A 189 -6.58 11.48 -10.52
CA PHE A 189 -7.77 11.00 -9.82
C PHE A 189 -8.95 10.72 -10.76
N GLU A 190 -8.85 11.10 -12.04
CA GLU A 190 -9.84 10.91 -13.09
C GLU A 190 -11.16 11.66 -12.85
N THR A 191 -11.72 11.59 -11.63
CA THR A 191 -13.00 12.21 -11.26
C THR A 191 -12.89 13.05 -9.97
N LYS A 192 -13.84 13.99 -9.82
CA LYS A 192 -14.00 14.79 -8.60
C LYS A 192 -14.26 13.91 -7.38
N GLU A 193 -15.09 12.90 -7.55
CA GLU A 193 -15.45 11.96 -6.49
C GLU A 193 -14.23 11.20 -6.00
N ASN A 194 -13.39 10.69 -6.89
CA ASN A 194 -12.13 10.01 -6.56
C ASN A 194 -11.18 10.92 -5.80
N TYR A 195 -11.05 12.18 -6.24
CA TYR A 195 -10.23 13.17 -5.53
C TYR A 195 -10.74 13.44 -4.12
N VAL A 196 -12.06 13.63 -3.94
CA VAL A 196 -12.66 13.84 -2.63
C VAL A 196 -12.45 12.62 -1.73
N VAL A 197 -12.74 11.42 -2.23
CA VAL A 197 -12.58 10.17 -1.48
C VAL A 197 -11.14 9.95 -1.04
N SER A 198 -10.17 10.15 -1.93
CA SER A 198 -8.73 9.98 -1.62
C SER A 198 -8.24 10.89 -0.50
N ASN A 199 -8.90 12.04 -0.30
CA ASN A 199 -8.52 13.03 0.71
C ASN A 199 -9.38 13.01 1.98
N THR A 200 -10.52 12.30 1.99
CA THR A 200 -11.49 12.35 3.10
C THR A 200 -11.85 10.98 3.67
N ALA A 201 -11.74 9.91 2.89
CA ALA A 201 -12.09 8.58 3.36
C ALA A 201 -11.12 8.12 4.47
N PHE A 202 -11.68 7.45 5.47
CA PHE A 202 -10.86 6.69 6.43
C PHE A 202 -10.59 5.31 5.83
N TRP A 203 -9.34 5.01 5.59
CA TRP A 203 -8.92 3.75 5.02
C TRP A 203 -7.50 3.37 5.44
N GLY A 204 -7.18 2.08 5.31
CA GLY A 204 -5.83 1.53 5.38
C GLY A 204 -5.52 0.78 4.10
N TYR A 205 -4.24 0.63 3.79
CA TYR A 205 -3.81 -0.24 2.68
C TYR A 205 -4.20 -1.69 2.93
N ALA A 206 -4.12 -2.14 4.20
CA ALA A 206 -4.51 -3.48 4.62
C ALA A 206 -5.51 -3.45 5.77
N PHE A 207 -6.27 -4.54 5.89
CA PHE A 207 -7.12 -4.85 7.03
C PHE A 207 -6.83 -6.26 7.50
N LEU A 208 -6.83 -6.46 8.82
CA LEU A 208 -6.60 -7.76 9.44
C LEU A 208 -7.59 -8.00 10.58
N SER A 209 -8.20 -9.18 10.62
CA SER A 209 -8.98 -9.66 11.75
C SER A 209 -8.93 -11.19 11.82
N GLU A 210 -9.30 -11.79 12.96
CA GLU A 210 -9.43 -13.26 13.06
C GLU A 210 -10.36 -13.84 11.99
N LYS A 211 -11.40 -13.12 11.63
CA LYS A 211 -12.43 -13.59 10.69
C LYS A 211 -12.00 -13.48 9.23
N THR A 212 -11.38 -12.39 8.85
CA THR A 212 -11.01 -12.13 7.44
C THR A 212 -9.64 -12.66 7.07
N GLY A 213 -8.74 -12.84 8.08
CA GLY A 213 -7.31 -12.92 7.81
C GLY A 213 -6.79 -11.57 7.26
N TRP A 214 -5.67 -11.61 6.58
CA TRP A 214 -5.08 -10.46 5.88
C TRP A 214 -5.81 -10.21 4.56
N VAL A 215 -6.19 -8.96 4.33
CA VAL A 215 -6.75 -8.47 3.06
C VAL A 215 -6.12 -7.12 2.78
N ASP A 216 -5.69 -6.84 1.56
CA ASP A 216 -5.10 -5.55 1.22
C ASP A 216 -5.56 -4.99 -0.12
N ALA A 217 -5.15 -3.76 -0.41
CA ALA A 217 -5.59 -3.02 -1.58
C ALA A 217 -5.13 -3.64 -2.92
N SER A 218 -4.15 -4.57 -2.92
CA SER A 218 -3.73 -5.28 -4.13
C SER A 218 -4.76 -6.33 -4.58
N ASP A 219 -5.68 -6.72 -3.69
CA ASP A 219 -6.78 -7.64 -3.99
C ASP A 219 -7.90 -6.99 -4.83
N THR A 220 -7.83 -5.68 -5.06
CA THR A 220 -8.83 -4.93 -5.84
C THR A 220 -8.22 -4.33 -7.10
N ASN A 221 -9.03 -4.27 -8.16
CA ASN A 221 -8.66 -3.61 -9.41
C ASN A 221 -8.94 -2.09 -9.38
N ASP A 222 -9.58 -1.58 -8.33
CA ASP A 222 -9.96 -0.17 -8.20
C ASP A 222 -9.64 0.35 -6.80
N GLN A 223 -8.54 1.08 -6.70
CA GLN A 223 -8.09 1.68 -5.45
C GLN A 223 -9.08 2.71 -4.88
N PHE A 224 -9.83 3.40 -5.72
CA PHE A 224 -10.81 4.38 -5.25
C PHE A 224 -12.03 3.72 -4.64
N ILE A 225 -12.47 2.59 -5.17
CA ILE A 225 -13.51 1.76 -4.55
C ILE A 225 -13.03 1.22 -3.20
N TRP A 226 -11.79 0.73 -3.12
CA TRP A 226 -11.20 0.30 -1.85
C TRP A 226 -11.27 1.40 -0.79
N MET A 227 -10.80 2.61 -1.11
CA MET A 227 -10.82 3.75 -0.20
C MET A 227 -12.25 4.14 0.21
N ALA A 228 -13.18 4.23 -0.75
CA ALA A 228 -14.56 4.66 -0.52
C ALA A 228 -15.34 3.69 0.36
N GLU A 229 -15.15 2.38 0.13
CA GLU A 229 -15.92 1.32 0.77
C GLU A 229 -15.22 0.69 1.98
N TYR A 230 -13.98 1.06 2.28
CA TYR A 230 -13.17 0.45 3.34
C TYR A 230 -13.91 0.35 4.67
N TYR A 231 -14.52 1.45 5.13
CA TYR A 231 -15.30 1.47 6.36
C TYR A 231 -16.51 0.52 6.29
N ASN A 232 -17.25 0.54 5.19
CA ASN A 232 -18.43 -0.30 5.00
C ASN A 232 -18.08 -1.79 4.96
N MET A 233 -16.96 -2.13 4.28
CA MET A 233 -16.50 -3.51 4.13
C MET A 233 -15.97 -4.10 5.44
N PHE A 234 -15.16 -3.35 6.16
CA PHE A 234 -14.36 -3.93 7.25
C PHE A 234 -14.77 -3.46 8.65
N ILE A 235 -15.23 -2.23 8.81
CA ILE A 235 -15.40 -1.62 10.15
C ILE A 235 -16.86 -1.58 10.59
N LYS A 236 -17.76 -1.18 9.71
CA LYS A 236 -19.17 -0.87 10.03
C LYS A 236 -19.87 -1.94 10.82
N ASN A 237 -19.71 -3.21 10.41
CA ASN A 237 -20.40 -4.36 10.96
C ASN A 237 -19.64 -5.07 12.10
N LEU A 238 -18.49 -4.56 12.53
CA LEU A 238 -17.82 -5.08 13.71
C LEU A 238 -18.61 -4.76 14.98
N PRO A 239 -18.53 -5.61 16.01
CA PRO A 239 -19.06 -5.30 17.34
C PRO A 239 -18.51 -3.96 17.87
N ASP A 240 -19.31 -3.26 18.66
CA ASP A 240 -18.95 -1.94 19.19
C ASP A 240 -17.78 -1.96 20.19
N ASP A 241 -17.55 -3.09 20.85
CA ASP A 241 -16.45 -3.32 21.77
C ASP A 241 -15.18 -3.82 21.08
N THR A 242 -15.19 -4.05 19.75
CA THR A 242 -13.99 -4.45 19.00
C THR A 242 -12.88 -3.42 19.15
N LEU A 243 -11.71 -3.88 19.56
CA LEU A 243 -10.50 -3.07 19.58
C LEU A 243 -9.98 -2.90 18.14
N LEU A 244 -9.78 -1.67 17.72
CA LEU A 244 -9.15 -1.31 16.46
C LEU A 244 -7.78 -0.72 16.73
N THR A 245 -6.78 -1.18 15.99
CA THR A 245 -5.40 -0.74 16.12
C THR A 245 -4.86 -0.35 14.74
N ILE A 246 -4.19 0.79 14.66
CA ILE A 246 -3.55 1.28 13.43
C ILE A 246 -2.06 1.01 13.53
N TYR A 247 -1.56 0.18 12.65
CA TYR A 247 -0.13 -0.04 12.47
C TYR A 247 0.37 0.59 11.17
N GLU A 248 1.54 1.19 11.23
CA GLU A 248 2.34 1.51 10.07
C GLU A 248 3.31 0.35 9.83
N CYS A 249 3.23 -0.24 8.64
CA CYS A 249 4.00 -1.40 8.22
C CYS A 249 5.01 -1.00 7.15
N LYS A 250 6.12 -1.74 7.05
CA LYS A 250 7.12 -1.64 5.99
C LYS A 250 7.26 -2.99 5.29
N LYS A 251 7.22 -2.98 3.94
CA LYS A 251 7.50 -4.19 3.12
C LYS A 251 8.96 -4.58 3.17
#